data_1f4328a0d071e5aae46c026d13f35776
#
_entry.id   1f4328a0d071e5aae46c026d13f35776
#
_cell.length_a   1.000
_cell.length_b   1.000
_cell.length_c   1.000
_cell.angle_alpha   90.00
_cell.angle_beta   90.00
_cell.angle_gamma   90.00
#
_symmetry.space_group_name_H-M   'P 1'
#
loop_
_entity.id
_entity.type
_entity.pdbx_description
1 polymer ?
#
loop_
_entity_poly.entity_id
_entity_poly.type
_entity_poly.pdbx_seq_one_letter_code
_entity_poly.pdbx_strand_id
1 'polypeptide(L)'
;MVILTIGNHSVVIYNMRMKQILQKLLEFREKRDWLKFHTPQNIAKSIVLEATEILEVFQWKTDDSLSEKEKEEIGEEMADVYNWLILLSHDLNIDLEKVALKKIESNEQKYPVEKTKGIATKYTKL
;
A
#
# COMPACT_ATOMS: atom_id res chain seq x y z
N MET A 1 17.12 17.32 -9.82
CA MET A 1 15.65 17.20 -9.66
C MET A 1 15.09 16.63 -10.96
N VAL A 2 14.81 15.35 -10.99
CA VAL A 2 14.12 14.73 -12.14
C VAL A 2 12.64 14.98 -11.93
N ILE A 3 12.09 16.01 -12.59
CA ILE A 3 10.64 16.17 -12.72
C ILE A 3 10.21 15.10 -13.73
N LEU A 4 9.75 13.96 -13.23
CA LEU A 4 8.94 13.05 -14.04
C LEU A 4 7.65 13.79 -14.36
N THR A 5 7.63 14.45 -15.50
CA THR A 5 6.40 14.97 -16.10
C THR A 5 5.59 13.73 -16.50
N ILE A 6 4.86 13.17 -15.54
CA ILE A 6 3.81 12.21 -15.85
C ILE A 6 2.77 13.05 -16.58
N GLY A 7 2.69 12.91 -17.88
CA GLY A 7 1.72 13.65 -18.68
C GLY A 7 0.30 13.45 -18.15
N ASN A 8 -0.57 14.43 -18.31
CA ASN A 8 -1.97 14.41 -17.84
C ASN A 8 -2.72 13.09 -18.18
N HIS A 9 -2.33 12.40 -19.24
CA HIS A 9 -2.88 11.10 -19.63
C HIS A 9 -2.57 9.99 -18.61
N SER A 10 -1.36 9.95 -18.06
CA SER A 10 -0.96 8.91 -17.09
C SER A 10 -1.66 9.06 -15.75
N VAL A 11 -1.88 10.28 -15.29
CA VAL A 11 -2.62 10.58 -14.05
C VAL A 11 -4.09 10.21 -14.20
N VAL A 12 -4.71 10.53 -15.33
CA VAL A 12 -6.11 10.17 -15.62
C VAL A 12 -6.29 8.64 -15.64
N ILE A 13 -5.38 7.91 -16.28
CA ILE A 13 -5.41 6.43 -16.34
C ILE A 13 -5.25 5.83 -14.94
N TYR A 14 -4.36 6.35 -14.12
CA TYR A 14 -4.14 5.87 -12.75
C TYR A 14 -5.41 6.04 -11.89
N ASN A 15 -6.01 7.22 -11.90
CA ASN A 15 -7.24 7.49 -11.17
C ASN A 15 -8.42 6.62 -11.66
N MET A 16 -8.49 6.35 -12.94
CA MET A 16 -9.51 5.45 -13.51
C MET A 16 -9.31 4.02 -13.01
N ARG A 17 -8.08 3.52 -12.96
CA ARG A 17 -7.79 2.16 -12.46
C ARG A 17 -8.15 2.00 -10.99
N MET A 18 -7.81 2.96 -10.14
CA MET A 18 -8.18 2.92 -8.73
C MET A 18 -9.69 2.90 -8.53
N LYS A 19 -10.43 3.72 -9.26
CA LYS A 19 -11.90 3.71 -9.22
C LYS A 19 -12.47 2.37 -9.68
N GLN A 20 -11.90 1.78 -10.73
CA GLN A 20 -12.31 0.47 -11.22
C GLN A 20 -12.04 -0.63 -10.19
N ILE A 21 -10.90 -0.61 -9.52
CA ILE A 21 -10.57 -1.57 -8.45
C ILE A 21 -11.57 -1.44 -7.31
N LEU A 22 -11.81 -0.23 -6.82
CA LEU A 22 -12.78 0.02 -5.76
C LEU A 22 -14.17 -0.49 -6.15
N GLN A 23 -14.65 -0.17 -7.34
CA GLN A 23 -15.95 -0.63 -7.81
C GLN A 23 -16.03 -2.16 -7.78
N LYS A 24 -15.03 -2.85 -8.31
CA LYS A 24 -14.99 -4.32 -8.31
C LYS A 24 -14.96 -4.91 -6.91
N LEU A 25 -14.23 -4.31 -5.97
CA LEU A 25 -14.18 -4.72 -4.58
C LEU A 25 -15.52 -4.56 -3.88
N LEU A 26 -16.21 -3.44 -4.11
CA LEU A 26 -17.54 -3.19 -3.55
C LEU A 26 -18.57 -4.18 -4.09
N GLU A 27 -18.57 -4.43 -5.40
CA GLU A 27 -19.43 -5.45 -6.04
C GLU A 27 -19.14 -6.85 -5.50
N PHE A 28 -17.87 -7.20 -5.35
CA PHE A 28 -17.45 -8.49 -4.80
C PHE A 28 -17.97 -8.69 -3.38
N ARG A 29 -17.85 -7.67 -2.53
CA ARG A 29 -18.30 -7.64 -1.14
C ARG A 29 -19.84 -7.74 -1.04
N GLU A 30 -20.55 -6.95 -1.86
CA GLU A 30 -22.01 -6.90 -1.88
C GLU A 30 -22.62 -8.23 -2.32
N LYS A 31 -22.15 -8.81 -3.43
CA LYS A 31 -22.65 -10.10 -3.94
C LYS A 31 -22.52 -11.25 -2.94
N ARG A 32 -21.66 -11.13 -1.94
CA ARG A 32 -21.41 -12.12 -0.89
C ARG A 32 -22.04 -11.78 0.46
N ASP A 33 -22.69 -10.62 0.55
CA ASP A 33 -23.21 -10.10 1.82
C ASP A 33 -22.12 -10.03 2.92
N TRP A 34 -20.91 -9.60 2.53
CA TRP A 34 -19.74 -9.59 3.43
C TRP A 34 -19.52 -8.25 4.12
N LEU A 35 -20.28 -7.22 3.80
CA LEU A 35 -20.16 -5.92 4.48
C LEU A 35 -20.25 -6.07 6.00
N LYS A 36 -21.12 -6.92 6.50
CA LYS A 36 -21.32 -7.20 7.92
C LYS A 36 -20.08 -7.80 8.62
N PHE A 37 -19.18 -8.44 7.86
CA PHE A 37 -17.91 -8.98 8.36
C PHE A 37 -16.74 -8.03 8.15
N HIS A 38 -16.85 -7.10 7.22
CA HIS A 38 -15.82 -6.12 6.87
C HIS A 38 -15.90 -4.86 7.73
N THR A 39 -15.91 -5.05 9.06
CA THR A 39 -15.76 -3.91 9.97
C THR A 39 -14.37 -3.32 9.85
N PRO A 40 -14.15 -2.03 10.16
CA PRO A 40 -12.80 -1.43 10.13
C PRO A 40 -11.76 -2.23 10.91
N GLN A 41 -12.14 -2.77 12.07
CA GLN A 41 -11.27 -3.62 12.89
C GLN A 41 -10.88 -4.92 12.16
N ASN A 42 -11.83 -5.59 11.53
CA ASN A 42 -11.55 -6.83 10.81
C ASN A 42 -10.72 -6.58 9.55
N ILE A 43 -10.95 -5.48 8.83
CA ILE A 43 -10.13 -5.07 7.69
C ILE A 43 -8.70 -4.77 8.16
N ALA A 44 -8.52 -4.06 9.27
CA ALA A 44 -7.19 -3.79 9.83
C ALA A 44 -6.42 -5.08 10.17
N LYS A 45 -7.10 -6.09 10.73
CA LYS A 45 -6.52 -7.42 10.96
C LYS A 45 -6.12 -8.10 9.65
N SER A 46 -6.98 -8.05 8.63
CA SER A 46 -6.69 -8.63 7.31
C SER A 46 -5.45 -7.98 6.67
N ILE A 47 -5.31 -6.66 6.75
CA ILE A 47 -4.12 -5.95 6.25
C ILE A 47 -2.83 -6.52 6.88
N VAL A 48 -2.83 -6.76 8.19
CA VAL A 48 -1.66 -7.32 8.89
C VAL A 48 -1.40 -8.76 8.45
N LEU A 49 -2.44 -9.58 8.33
CA LEU A 49 -2.31 -10.98 7.90
C LEU A 49 -1.73 -11.07 6.48
N GLU A 50 -2.29 -10.38 5.51
CA GLU A 50 -1.77 -10.37 4.12
C GLU A 50 -0.33 -9.81 4.06
N ALA A 51 -0.03 -8.77 4.84
CA ALA A 51 1.34 -8.25 4.90
C ALA A 51 2.34 -9.28 5.46
N THR A 52 1.92 -10.16 6.36
CA THR A 52 2.78 -11.24 6.87
C THR A 52 3.03 -12.33 5.84
N GLU A 53 2.12 -12.55 4.88
CA GLU A 53 2.32 -13.52 3.79
C GLU A 53 3.46 -13.11 2.86
N ILE A 54 3.72 -11.80 2.70
CA ILE A 54 4.94 -11.32 2.03
C ILE A 54 6.20 -11.82 2.76
N LEU A 55 6.20 -11.83 4.07
CA LEU A 55 7.33 -12.32 4.87
C LEU A 55 7.54 -13.83 4.72
N GLU A 56 6.49 -14.61 4.48
CA GLU A 56 6.58 -16.07 4.31
C GLU A 56 7.47 -16.46 3.14
N VAL A 57 7.48 -15.66 2.07
CA VAL A 57 8.38 -15.87 0.92
C VAL A 57 9.85 -15.85 1.33
N PHE A 58 10.20 -15.09 2.36
CA PHE A 58 11.57 -14.93 2.87
C PHE A 58 11.90 -15.85 4.05
N GLN A 59 10.95 -16.59 4.59
CA GLN A 59 11.06 -17.29 5.87
C GLN A 59 12.31 -18.17 6.01
N TRP A 60 12.70 -18.87 4.95
CA TRP A 60 13.83 -19.80 4.96
C TRP A 60 14.99 -19.35 4.07
N LYS A 61 14.96 -18.13 3.59
CA LYS A 61 15.99 -17.56 2.72
C LYS A 61 17.10 -16.96 3.56
N THR A 62 18.31 -17.08 3.06
CA THR A 62 19.53 -16.49 3.65
C THR A 62 20.00 -15.22 2.96
N ASP A 63 19.35 -14.87 1.86
CA ASP A 63 19.61 -13.66 1.05
C ASP A 63 18.29 -13.09 0.49
N ASP A 64 18.37 -11.94 -0.16
CA ASP A 64 17.22 -11.24 -0.77
C ASP A 64 16.98 -11.63 -2.25
N SER A 65 17.65 -12.68 -2.77
CA SER A 65 17.42 -13.12 -4.15
C SER A 65 16.01 -13.70 -4.31
N LEU A 66 15.34 -13.36 -5.41
CA LEU A 66 13.99 -13.81 -5.71
C LEU A 66 13.92 -14.39 -7.12
N SER A 67 13.32 -15.56 -7.23
CA SER A 67 12.89 -16.13 -8.51
C SER A 67 11.70 -15.35 -9.06
N GLU A 68 11.39 -15.50 -10.35
CA GLU A 68 10.21 -14.86 -10.95
C GLU A 68 8.92 -15.34 -10.29
N LYS A 69 8.82 -16.63 -9.93
CA LYS A 69 7.67 -17.17 -9.20
C LYS A 69 7.49 -16.51 -7.83
N GLU A 70 8.57 -16.34 -7.06
CA GLU A 70 8.52 -15.66 -5.75
C GLU A 70 8.13 -14.20 -5.89
N LYS A 71 8.55 -13.51 -6.96
CA LYS A 71 8.10 -12.14 -7.25
C LYS A 71 6.61 -12.09 -7.59
N GLU A 72 6.08 -13.07 -8.31
CA GLU A 72 4.65 -13.19 -8.58
C GLU A 72 3.86 -13.40 -7.28
N GLU A 73 4.29 -14.32 -6.42
CA GLU A 73 3.69 -14.57 -5.10
C GLU A 73 3.69 -13.29 -4.25
N ILE A 74 4.81 -12.58 -4.13
CA ILE A 74 4.87 -11.27 -3.44
C ILE A 74 3.88 -10.28 -4.07
N GLY A 75 3.78 -10.25 -5.39
CA GLY A 75 2.86 -9.37 -6.10
C GLY A 75 1.39 -9.64 -5.76
N GLU A 76 1.00 -10.90 -5.60
CA GLU A 76 -0.34 -11.31 -5.19
C GLU A 76 -0.65 -10.84 -3.77
N GLU A 77 0.26 -11.06 -2.82
CA GLU A 77 0.08 -10.63 -1.43
C GLU A 77 0.10 -9.08 -1.29
N MET A 78 0.93 -8.40 -2.06
CA MET A 78 0.88 -6.93 -2.15
C MET A 78 -0.48 -6.44 -2.67
N ALA A 79 -1.07 -7.14 -3.65
CA ALA A 79 -2.39 -6.81 -4.17
C ALA A 79 -3.47 -6.99 -3.11
N ASP A 80 -3.40 -8.02 -2.28
CA ASP A 80 -4.36 -8.24 -1.20
C ASP A 80 -4.26 -7.15 -0.13
N VAL A 81 -3.05 -6.77 0.30
CA VAL A 81 -2.84 -5.62 1.19
C VAL A 81 -3.43 -4.33 0.57
N TYR A 82 -3.15 -4.08 -0.70
CA TYR A 82 -3.63 -2.90 -1.42
C TYR A 82 -5.17 -2.87 -1.49
N ASN A 83 -5.79 -3.98 -1.82
CA ASN A 83 -7.24 -4.11 -1.90
C ASN A 83 -7.91 -3.83 -0.54
N TRP A 84 -7.37 -4.34 0.55
CA TRP A 84 -7.85 -4.04 1.89
C TRP A 84 -7.69 -2.58 2.28
N LEU A 85 -6.57 -1.95 1.92
CA LEU A 85 -6.35 -0.51 2.15
C LEU A 85 -7.35 0.35 1.38
N ILE A 86 -7.67 0.00 0.14
CA ILE A 86 -8.70 0.69 -0.65
C ILE A 86 -10.07 0.59 0.02
N LEU A 87 -10.48 -0.61 0.45
CA LEU A 87 -11.76 -0.80 1.13
C LEU A 87 -11.82 -0.02 2.45
N LEU A 88 -10.77 -0.07 3.26
CA LEU A 88 -10.72 0.64 4.53
C LEU A 88 -10.79 2.15 4.34
N SER A 89 -10.04 2.68 3.38
CA SER A 89 -10.07 4.12 3.08
C SER A 89 -11.44 4.57 2.58
N HIS A 90 -12.11 3.76 1.76
CA HIS A 90 -13.47 4.02 1.31
C HIS A 90 -14.46 4.03 2.49
N ASP A 91 -14.44 3.00 3.32
CA ASP A 91 -15.40 2.85 4.42
C ASP A 91 -15.22 3.93 5.49
N LEU A 92 -14.01 4.43 5.68
CA LEU A 92 -13.71 5.54 6.61
C LEU A 92 -13.73 6.93 5.96
N ASN A 93 -14.05 7.02 4.67
CA ASN A 93 -14.03 8.26 3.90
C ASN A 93 -12.68 9.00 3.99
N ILE A 94 -11.59 8.27 3.85
CA ILE A 94 -10.22 8.78 3.85
C ILE A 94 -9.71 8.86 2.41
N ASP A 95 -9.27 10.04 1.98
CA ASP A 95 -8.50 10.22 0.74
C ASP A 95 -7.06 9.75 0.99
N LEU A 96 -6.83 8.45 0.75
CA LEU A 96 -5.55 7.80 1.07
C LEU A 96 -4.38 8.37 0.25
N GLU A 97 -4.60 8.75 -0.99
CA GLU A 97 -3.56 9.35 -1.84
C GLU A 97 -3.11 10.70 -1.30
N LYS A 98 -4.06 11.56 -0.94
CA LYS A 98 -3.77 12.85 -0.33
C LYS A 98 -3.05 12.70 1.01
N VAL A 99 -3.49 11.75 1.84
CA VAL A 99 -2.84 11.46 3.12
C VAL A 99 -1.43 10.92 2.91
N ALA A 100 -1.22 10.05 1.92
CA ALA A 100 0.10 9.51 1.59
C ALA A 100 1.08 10.61 1.16
N LEU A 101 0.67 11.52 0.28
CA LEU A 101 1.48 12.66 -0.14
C LEU A 101 1.86 13.55 1.04
N LYS A 102 0.89 13.93 1.87
CA LYS A 102 1.14 14.72 3.08
C LYS A 102 2.08 14.01 4.07
N LYS A 103 1.99 12.67 4.15
CA LYS A 103 2.87 11.87 5.00
C LYS A 103 4.31 11.87 4.50
N ILE A 104 4.54 11.87 3.20
CA ILE A 104 5.87 12.00 2.60
C ILE A 104 6.48 13.35 2.99
N GLU A 105 5.75 14.45 2.79
CA GLU A 105 6.21 15.80 3.19
C GLU A 105 6.58 15.88 4.69
N SER A 106 5.72 15.29 5.55
CA SER A 106 6.01 15.22 6.99
C SER A 106 7.27 14.40 7.31
N ASN A 107 7.52 13.33 6.55
CA ASN A 107 8.71 12.51 6.73
C ASN A 107 9.98 13.24 6.24
N GLU A 108 9.92 14.01 5.17
CA GLU A 108 11.03 14.85 4.72
C GLU A 108 11.48 15.85 5.80
N GLN A 109 10.53 16.42 6.53
CA GLN A 109 10.84 17.29 7.67
C GLN A 109 11.49 16.55 8.84
N LYS A 110 11.07 15.29 9.11
CA LYS A 110 11.64 14.47 10.18
C LYS A 110 13.02 13.91 9.84
N TYR A 111 13.29 13.71 8.56
CA TYR A 111 14.50 13.12 8.03
C TYR A 111 15.20 14.08 7.05
N PRO A 112 15.74 15.23 7.53
CA PRO A 112 16.42 16.16 6.65
C PRO A 112 17.65 15.50 6.00
N VAL A 113 17.86 15.77 4.71
CA VAL A 113 18.90 15.12 3.90
C VAL A 113 20.29 15.25 4.54
N GLU A 114 20.60 16.42 5.09
CA GLU A 114 21.90 16.74 5.71
C GLU A 114 22.25 15.81 6.88
N LYS A 115 21.22 15.28 7.56
CA LYS A 115 21.38 14.41 8.75
C LYS A 115 21.19 12.94 8.46
N THR A 116 20.58 12.58 7.34
CA THR A 116 20.11 11.22 7.12
C THR A 116 20.67 10.54 5.87
N LYS A 117 21.36 11.31 5.01
CA LYS A 117 21.93 10.75 3.78
C LYS A 117 22.92 9.62 4.09
N GLY A 118 22.60 8.42 3.60
CA GLY A 118 23.46 7.24 3.75
C GLY A 118 23.40 6.54 5.11
N ILE A 119 22.50 6.97 6.02
CA ILE A 119 22.31 6.32 7.32
C ILE A 119 20.82 6.02 7.58
N ALA A 120 20.55 4.91 8.26
CA ALA A 120 19.20 4.46 8.63
C ALA A 120 18.97 4.64 10.14
N THR A 121 18.89 5.87 10.60
CA THR A 121 18.67 6.21 12.01
C THR A 121 17.29 6.80 12.21
N LYS A 122 16.56 6.35 13.23
CA LYS A 122 15.25 6.91 13.55
C LYS A 122 15.38 8.40 13.92
N TYR A 123 14.45 9.23 13.43
CA TYR A 123 14.49 10.70 13.61
C TYR A 123 14.60 11.15 15.06
N THR A 124 14.10 10.36 16.02
CA THR A 124 14.24 10.65 17.48
C THR A 124 15.67 10.48 18.01
N LYS A 125 16.58 9.97 17.17
CA LYS A 125 18.00 9.73 17.52
C LYS A 125 18.97 10.49 16.59
N LEU A 126 18.47 11.39 15.76
CA LEU A 126 19.26 12.23 14.85
C LEU A 126 19.89 13.44 15.54
#